data_2bf8eb7a75ddbd626253b654a797cef9
#
_entry.id   2bf8eb7a75ddbd626253b654a797cef9
#
_cell.length_a   1.000
_cell.length_b   1.000
_cell.length_c   1.000
_cell.angle_alpha   90.00
_cell.angle_beta   90.00
_cell.angle_gamma   90.00
#
_symmetry.space_group_name_H-M   'P 1'
#
loop_
_entity.id
_entity.type
_entity.pdbx_description
1 polymer ?
#
loop_
_entity_poly.entity_id
_entity_poly.type
_entity_poly.pdbx_seq_one_letter_code
_entity_poly.pdbx_strand_id
1 'polypeptide(L)'
;MAENPSGWAPKSPANMDNDAPETVTGNKALMLEERLLFEIGHHLKSGVDIDDVGDVTPRIGGLARDRVDLPGLTEPETVRHYTRLSRQNYGIDLGVFPLGSCTMKHNPRLNEKIARLPGFADVHPLQPVETVQGALECINELAHWLIILTGMHGVAMTPKAGAHGELCGILCIRAALEARGDPREVVLVPESAHGTNPATAAFAGYRVENIPANAAGRVDLEALRARLGPDVAGVMITNPNTCGLFEPDMKKISDAVHEAGGYVYCDGANFNAIVGRVRPGDLGIDAMHLNLHKTFSTPHGGGGPGSGPVVLSEALSRFAPLPYTARTEDGFVHLIEEEDAEAFETQHFGGPLDSFGRMTAFHGQMGMFTRALTYMKSHGADGLKQVSEDAVLNANYILRRMEDLLDAPFAHSGPCMHEAIFSDKGFADGISTLDLAKGLIDEGYHPMTMYFPLVVHGAMLVEPTETESRDGLDQFIDAFRHVVERAKGGDESLKGAPYHAPRARLDETMAARKPVLAHKTPAPDGSSTGLGARYGGG
;
A
#
# COMPACT_ATOMS: atom_id res chain seq x y z
N MET A 1 -12.86 4.00 44.46
CA MET A 1 -11.38 4.11 44.47
C MET A 1 -11.07 5.60 44.47
N ALA A 2 -10.14 6.05 45.31
CA ALA A 2 -9.73 7.47 45.31
C ALA A 2 -9.13 7.81 43.94
N GLU A 3 -9.60 8.89 43.33
CA GLU A 3 -9.02 9.36 42.05
C GLU A 3 -7.55 9.69 42.29
N ASN A 4 -6.67 9.12 41.45
CA ASN A 4 -5.28 9.45 41.45
C ASN A 4 -5.13 10.93 41.04
N PRO A 5 -4.36 11.75 41.77
CA PRO A 5 -4.18 13.17 41.42
C PRO A 5 -3.65 13.42 39.98
N SER A 6 -3.03 12.41 39.35
CA SER A 6 -2.66 12.46 37.95
C SER A 6 -3.80 12.19 36.97
N GLY A 7 -5.03 11.93 37.46
CA GLY A 7 -6.16 11.52 36.66
C GLY A 7 -6.06 10.11 36.07
N TRP A 8 -5.02 9.34 36.46
CA TRP A 8 -4.91 7.97 36.04
C TRP A 8 -5.88 7.06 36.81
N ALA A 9 -6.69 6.33 36.09
CA ALA A 9 -7.56 5.29 36.67
C ALA A 9 -7.17 3.94 36.07
N PRO A 10 -7.02 2.88 36.88
CA PRO A 10 -6.80 1.55 36.34
C PRO A 10 -8.05 1.16 35.52
N LYS A 11 -7.82 0.83 34.26
CA LYS A 11 -8.84 0.24 33.39
C LYS A 11 -8.49 -1.22 33.16
N SER A 12 -9.40 -2.09 33.50
CA SER A 12 -9.35 -3.47 33.02
C SER A 12 -9.43 -3.45 31.49
N PRO A 13 -8.73 -4.34 30.78
CA PRO A 13 -8.97 -4.54 29.35
C PRO A 13 -10.46 -4.77 29.11
N ALA A 14 -11.00 -4.17 28.07
CA ALA A 14 -12.44 -4.09 27.83
C ALA A 14 -13.17 -5.45 27.74
N ASN A 15 -12.46 -6.56 27.70
CA ASN A 15 -12.97 -7.91 27.46
C ASN A 15 -12.50 -8.98 28.45
N MET A 16 -11.94 -8.63 29.59
CA MET A 16 -11.70 -9.65 30.60
C MET A 16 -13.03 -10.01 31.31
N ASP A 17 -13.89 -10.71 30.62
CA ASP A 17 -14.85 -11.58 31.23
C ASP A 17 -14.10 -12.81 31.65
N ASN A 18 -13.61 -12.88 32.88
CA ASN A 18 -13.28 -14.18 33.41
C ASN A 18 -12.39 -14.12 34.64
N ASP A 19 -12.19 -15.25 35.17
CA ASP A 19 -11.37 -15.69 36.27
C ASP A 19 -9.88 -15.23 36.27
N ALA A 20 -9.50 -14.31 35.38
CA ALA A 20 -8.18 -13.70 35.39
C ALA A 20 -8.07 -12.74 36.60
N PRO A 21 -6.98 -12.81 37.38
CA PRO A 21 -6.81 -11.96 38.55
C PRO A 21 -6.78 -10.48 38.16
N GLU A 22 -7.52 -9.65 38.85
CA GLU A 22 -7.48 -8.20 38.70
C GLU A 22 -6.08 -7.68 39.00
N THR A 23 -5.57 -6.82 38.12
CA THR A 23 -4.28 -6.15 38.31
C THR A 23 -4.46 -4.64 38.32
N VAL A 24 -3.66 -3.93 39.11
CA VAL A 24 -3.75 -2.46 39.23
C VAL A 24 -3.23 -1.77 37.97
N THR A 25 -2.22 -2.32 37.33
CA THR A 25 -1.54 -1.71 36.18
C THR A 25 -1.75 -2.48 34.88
N GLY A 26 -2.37 -3.65 34.93
CA GLY A 26 -2.51 -4.57 33.82
C GLY A 26 -1.14 -4.95 33.21
N ASN A 27 -1.17 -5.49 32.04
CA ASN A 27 0.03 -5.62 31.23
C ASN A 27 0.24 -4.30 30.44
N LYS A 28 0.98 -3.37 31.01
CA LYS A 28 1.22 -2.03 30.45
C LYS A 28 1.68 -2.02 29.01
N ALA A 29 2.28 -3.11 28.55
CA ALA A 29 2.83 -3.14 27.22
C ALA A 29 1.84 -3.67 26.18
N LEU A 30 0.90 -4.54 26.59
CA LEU A 30 0.06 -5.29 25.67
C LEU A 30 -1.44 -5.09 25.91
N MET A 31 -1.85 -5.01 27.18
CA MET A 31 -3.27 -5.05 27.57
C MET A 31 -3.82 -3.72 28.08
N LEU A 32 -2.97 -2.86 28.65
CA LEU A 32 -3.41 -1.56 29.14
C LEU A 32 -3.58 -0.59 27.98
N GLU A 33 -4.78 -0.04 27.83
CA GLU A 33 -5.04 1.04 26.89
C GLU A 33 -4.15 2.25 27.19
N GLU A 34 -3.38 2.70 26.21
CA GLU A 34 -2.54 3.90 26.35
C GLU A 34 -3.41 5.16 26.23
N ARG A 35 -3.22 6.09 27.16
CA ARG A 35 -3.96 7.35 27.18
C ARG A 35 -3.53 8.26 26.04
N LEU A 36 -4.44 9.14 25.57
CA LEU A 36 -4.11 10.15 24.59
C LEU A 36 -3.08 11.16 25.14
N LEU A 37 -2.26 11.72 24.28
CA LEU A 37 -1.29 12.76 24.68
C LEU A 37 -1.97 13.95 25.35
N PHE A 38 -3.18 14.32 24.93
CA PHE A 38 -4.00 15.37 25.51
C PHE A 38 -4.49 15.08 26.93
N GLU A 39 -4.50 13.79 27.32
CA GLU A 39 -4.91 13.36 28.67
C GLU A 39 -3.74 13.28 29.65
N ILE A 40 -2.50 13.16 29.15
CA ILE A 40 -1.29 13.01 29.98
C ILE A 40 -0.35 14.20 29.89
N GLY A 41 -0.44 14.98 28.82
CA GLY A 41 0.41 16.14 28.58
C GLY A 41 0.02 17.36 29.43
N HIS A 42 0.97 18.26 29.58
CA HIS A 42 0.75 19.55 30.25
C HIS A 42 1.56 20.64 29.55
N HIS A 43 0.98 21.80 29.32
CA HIS A 43 1.61 22.90 28.56
C HIS A 43 2.93 23.43 29.16
N LEU A 44 3.21 23.16 30.43
CA LEU A 44 4.48 23.53 31.10
C LEU A 44 5.57 22.46 30.98
N LYS A 45 5.28 21.32 30.37
CA LYS A 45 6.28 20.26 30.15
C LYS A 45 6.91 20.43 28.78
N SER A 46 8.21 20.18 28.70
CA SER A 46 8.97 20.09 27.45
C SER A 46 9.93 18.91 27.50
N GLY A 47 10.09 18.22 26.39
CA GLY A 47 11.08 17.17 26.19
C GLY A 47 12.21 17.61 25.25
N VAL A 48 12.21 18.87 24.83
CA VAL A 48 13.17 19.42 23.87
C VAL A 48 13.69 20.75 24.39
N ASP A 49 15.00 20.90 24.43
CA ASP A 49 15.66 22.19 24.61
C ASP A 49 15.89 22.83 23.25
N ILE A 50 15.12 23.86 22.96
CA ILE A 50 15.27 24.70 21.76
C ILE A 50 15.56 26.11 22.24
N ASP A 51 16.55 26.75 21.61
CA ASP A 51 16.88 28.15 21.90
C ASP A 51 15.65 29.04 21.71
N ASP A 52 15.47 30.01 22.58
CA ASP A 52 14.42 31.01 22.45
C ASP A 52 14.63 31.82 21.17
N VAL A 53 13.70 31.71 20.24
CA VAL A 53 13.72 32.47 18.97
C VAL A 53 13.22 33.90 19.10
N GLY A 54 12.88 34.31 20.31
CA GLY A 54 12.31 35.64 20.59
C GLY A 54 10.87 35.81 20.10
N ASP A 55 10.37 37.03 20.16
CA ASP A 55 9.01 37.36 19.74
C ASP A 55 8.89 37.35 18.21
N VAL A 56 8.19 36.35 17.67
CA VAL A 56 7.89 36.21 16.24
C VAL A 56 6.51 36.79 15.85
N THR A 57 5.75 37.30 16.83
CA THR A 57 4.40 37.87 16.61
C THR A 57 4.34 38.91 15.50
N PRO A 58 5.36 39.80 15.36
CA PRO A 58 5.36 40.79 14.29
C PRO A 58 5.35 40.20 12.88
N ARG A 59 5.82 38.95 12.70
CA ARG A 59 5.86 38.29 11.37
C ARG A 59 4.50 37.76 10.94
N ILE A 60 3.63 37.41 11.88
CA ILE A 60 2.29 36.83 11.61
C ILE A 60 1.16 37.81 11.93
N GLY A 61 1.48 39.00 12.49
CA GLY A 61 0.54 40.06 12.80
C GLY A 61 -0.62 39.58 13.68
N GLY A 62 -1.83 40.06 13.36
CA GLY A 62 -3.04 39.69 14.09
C GLY A 62 -3.53 38.25 13.92
N LEU A 63 -2.79 37.42 13.23
CA LEU A 63 -3.09 35.96 13.07
C LEU A 63 -2.51 35.11 14.20
N ALA A 64 -1.72 35.71 15.11
CA ALA A 64 -1.18 34.99 16.27
C ALA A 64 -2.31 34.49 17.17
N ARG A 65 -2.19 33.23 17.63
CA ARG A 65 -3.05 32.68 18.68
C ARG A 65 -2.45 33.01 20.04
N ASP A 66 -3.30 33.29 21.02
CA ASP A 66 -2.87 33.47 22.41
C ASP A 66 -2.31 32.18 23.00
N ARG A 67 -2.82 31.02 22.54
CA ARG A 67 -2.38 29.68 22.97
C ARG A 67 -2.48 28.67 21.83
N VAL A 68 -1.55 27.74 21.82
CA VAL A 68 -1.52 26.64 20.82
C VAL A 68 -2.08 25.35 21.38
N ASP A 69 -2.53 25.22 22.54
CA ASP A 69 -3.22 24.09 23.20
C ASP A 69 -2.68 22.69 22.80
N LEU A 70 -1.38 22.57 22.53
CA LEU A 70 -0.72 21.31 22.31
C LEU A 70 -0.21 20.73 23.63
N PRO A 71 -0.28 19.39 23.81
CA PRO A 71 0.22 18.76 25.02
C PRO A 71 1.75 18.75 25.03
N GLY A 72 2.35 19.25 26.10
CA GLY A 72 3.77 19.08 26.38
C GLY A 72 4.02 17.79 27.17
N LEU A 73 5.12 17.10 26.86
CA LEU A 73 5.60 15.90 27.55
C LEU A 73 7.09 16.01 27.78
N THR A 74 7.59 15.37 28.83
CA THR A 74 9.03 15.16 28.97
C THR A 74 9.52 14.06 28.03
N GLU A 75 10.81 14.03 27.71
CA GLU A 75 11.41 12.97 26.89
C GLU A 75 11.08 11.57 27.40
N PRO A 76 11.25 11.23 28.71
CA PRO A 76 10.88 9.91 29.21
C PRO A 76 9.41 9.56 29.02
N GLU A 77 8.48 10.51 29.21
CA GLU A 77 7.07 10.30 28.99
C GLU A 77 6.77 10.01 27.51
N THR A 78 7.38 10.77 26.60
CA THR A 78 7.24 10.60 25.15
C THR A 78 7.74 9.23 24.70
N VAL A 79 8.98 8.87 25.07
CA VAL A 79 9.57 7.58 24.70
C VAL A 79 8.75 6.42 25.25
N ARG A 80 8.32 6.48 26.52
CA ARG A 80 7.52 5.41 27.13
C ARG A 80 6.15 5.28 26.49
N HIS A 81 5.50 6.39 26.17
CA HIS A 81 4.19 6.40 25.50
C HIS A 81 4.27 5.69 24.15
N TYR A 82 5.14 6.13 23.27
CA TYR A 82 5.26 5.55 21.92
C TYR A 82 5.83 4.12 21.94
N THR A 83 6.69 3.78 22.89
CA THR A 83 7.16 2.40 23.06
C THR A 83 5.99 1.46 23.44
N ARG A 84 5.11 1.88 24.35
CA ARG A 84 3.93 1.08 24.70
C ARG A 84 2.98 0.96 23.54
N LEU A 85 2.69 2.05 22.79
CA LEU A 85 1.86 2.00 21.59
C LEU A 85 2.47 1.07 20.52
N SER A 86 3.77 1.12 20.29
CA SER A 86 4.43 0.26 19.29
C SER A 86 4.29 -1.23 19.62
N ARG A 87 4.28 -1.58 20.89
CA ARG A 87 4.10 -2.97 21.35
C ARG A 87 2.67 -3.49 21.21
N GLN A 88 1.69 -2.59 21.09
CA GLN A 88 0.28 -2.91 20.86
C GLN A 88 -0.07 -3.06 19.38
N ASN A 89 0.85 -2.71 18.49
CA ASN A 89 0.67 -2.85 17.06
C ASN A 89 1.37 -4.11 16.55
N TYR A 90 0.71 -4.83 15.64
CA TYR A 90 1.35 -5.91 14.91
C TYR A 90 2.32 -5.32 13.88
N GLY A 91 3.50 -5.89 13.78
CA GLY A 91 4.53 -5.47 12.83
C GLY A 91 5.14 -6.66 12.11
N ILE A 92 5.70 -6.42 10.93
CA ILE A 92 6.33 -7.46 10.10
C ILE A 92 7.49 -8.20 10.79
N ASP A 93 8.10 -7.59 11.80
CA ASP A 93 9.18 -8.22 12.56
C ASP A 93 8.67 -9.17 13.68
N LEU A 94 7.36 -9.29 13.87
CA LEU A 94 6.75 -10.18 14.87
C LEU A 94 6.41 -11.56 14.30
N GLY A 95 6.20 -11.68 13.00
CA GLY A 95 5.84 -12.93 12.33
C GLY A 95 5.12 -12.69 11.02
N VAL A 96 4.48 -13.73 10.49
CA VAL A 96 3.73 -13.70 9.23
C VAL A 96 2.70 -12.58 9.24
N PHE A 97 2.74 -11.72 8.23
CA PHE A 97 1.76 -10.66 8.03
C PHE A 97 0.92 -10.99 6.77
N PRO A 98 -0.14 -11.80 6.88
CA PRO A 98 -0.74 -12.51 5.77
C PRO A 98 -1.73 -11.66 4.94
N LEU A 99 -1.48 -10.36 4.81
CA LEU A 99 -2.39 -9.41 4.17
C LEU A 99 -2.39 -9.59 2.64
N GLY A 100 -3.41 -10.23 2.10
CA GLY A 100 -3.57 -10.45 0.66
C GLY A 100 -3.72 -9.14 -0.12
N SER A 101 -3.28 -9.15 -1.36
CA SER A 101 -3.19 -7.99 -2.27
C SER A 101 -2.28 -6.86 -1.76
N CYS A 102 -1.50 -7.14 -0.72
CA CYS A 102 -0.56 -6.20 -0.13
C CYS A 102 0.68 -6.95 0.38
N THR A 103 1.72 -7.02 -0.42
CA THR A 103 2.96 -7.74 -0.12
C THR A 103 3.64 -7.16 1.12
N MET A 104 3.33 -7.73 2.27
CA MET A 104 3.90 -7.35 3.57
C MET A 104 5.08 -8.27 3.87
N LYS A 105 6.28 -7.88 3.43
CA LYS A 105 7.48 -8.69 3.63
C LYS A 105 8.53 -7.99 4.49
N HIS A 106 9.46 -8.78 5.01
CA HIS A 106 10.58 -8.27 5.81
C HIS A 106 11.36 -7.18 5.07
N ASN A 107 11.69 -6.09 5.76
CA ASN A 107 12.51 -5.03 5.23
C ASN A 107 13.98 -5.23 5.68
N PRO A 108 14.92 -5.59 4.79
CA PRO A 108 16.30 -5.83 5.15
C PRO A 108 16.96 -4.63 5.81
N ARG A 109 17.66 -4.84 6.92
CA ARG A 109 18.32 -3.77 7.68
C ARG A 109 19.44 -3.08 6.89
N LEU A 110 19.98 -3.75 5.89
CA LEU A 110 20.93 -3.15 4.95
C LEU A 110 20.30 -1.96 4.21
N ASN A 111 19.04 -2.10 3.78
CA ASN A 111 18.33 -1.04 3.08
C ASN A 111 18.23 0.23 3.94
N GLU A 112 17.92 0.07 5.23
CA GLU A 112 17.86 1.17 6.19
C GLU A 112 19.23 1.82 6.42
N LYS A 113 20.29 1.02 6.50
CA LYS A 113 21.66 1.52 6.67
C LYS A 113 22.09 2.39 5.48
N ILE A 114 21.83 1.94 4.26
CA ILE A 114 22.20 2.68 3.04
C ILE A 114 21.37 3.96 2.90
N ALA A 115 20.05 3.88 3.14
CA ALA A 115 19.17 5.05 3.04
C ALA A 115 19.53 6.19 4.01
N ARG A 116 20.26 5.89 5.09
CA ARG A 116 20.72 6.88 6.08
C ARG A 116 22.09 7.49 5.78
N LEU A 117 22.75 7.09 4.68
CA LEU A 117 24.01 7.71 4.29
C LEU A 117 23.78 9.19 3.97
N PRO A 118 24.63 10.11 4.44
CA PRO A 118 24.44 11.56 4.24
C PRO A 118 24.25 11.96 2.77
N GLY A 119 24.95 11.29 1.84
CA GLY A 119 24.81 11.55 0.40
C GLY A 119 23.44 11.22 -0.16
N PHE A 120 22.58 10.51 0.58
CA PHE A 120 21.19 10.22 0.18
C PHE A 120 20.16 10.89 1.11
N ALA A 121 20.48 10.99 2.43
CA ALA A 121 19.54 11.48 3.43
C ALA A 121 19.57 13.01 3.56
N ASP A 122 20.74 13.64 3.38
CA ASP A 122 20.98 15.05 3.68
C ASP A 122 21.02 15.92 2.41
N VAL A 123 20.52 15.44 1.29
CA VAL A 123 20.40 16.19 0.03
C VAL A 123 19.02 16.80 -0.11
N HIS A 124 18.96 18.00 -0.66
CA HIS A 124 17.69 18.65 -0.97
C HIS A 124 17.36 18.54 -2.47
N PRO A 125 16.11 18.19 -2.86
CA PRO A 125 15.77 17.99 -4.27
C PRO A 125 15.93 19.24 -5.16
N LEU A 126 15.92 20.43 -4.59
CA LEU A 126 16.11 21.69 -5.32
C LEU A 126 17.57 22.20 -5.26
N GLN A 127 18.54 21.36 -4.86
CA GLN A 127 19.95 21.71 -5.00
C GLN A 127 20.34 21.78 -6.49
N PRO A 128 21.35 22.59 -6.85
CA PRO A 128 21.89 22.57 -8.21
C PRO A 128 22.27 21.16 -8.66
N VAL A 129 21.87 20.78 -9.85
CA VAL A 129 21.97 19.41 -10.40
C VAL A 129 23.43 18.89 -10.33
N GLU A 130 24.41 19.76 -10.51
CA GLU A 130 25.83 19.44 -10.45
C GLU A 130 26.29 18.96 -9.06
N THR A 131 25.57 19.36 -8.01
CA THR A 131 25.93 19.03 -6.62
C THR A 131 25.27 17.73 -6.14
N VAL A 132 24.32 17.17 -6.88
CA VAL A 132 23.52 15.99 -6.49
C VAL A 132 23.58 14.85 -7.51
N GLN A 133 24.61 14.82 -8.35
CA GLN A 133 24.76 13.81 -9.40
C GLN A 133 24.66 12.38 -8.88
N GLY A 134 25.25 12.06 -7.71
CA GLY A 134 25.14 10.72 -7.12
C GLY A 134 23.70 10.32 -6.74
N ALA A 135 22.86 11.27 -6.33
CA ALA A 135 21.45 11.01 -6.05
C ALA A 135 20.65 10.82 -7.34
N LEU A 136 20.89 11.64 -8.35
CA LEU A 136 20.28 11.48 -9.69
C LEU A 136 20.70 10.18 -10.36
N GLU A 137 21.98 9.80 -10.20
CA GLU A 137 22.50 8.51 -10.67
C GLU A 137 21.74 7.34 -10.04
N CYS A 138 21.48 7.40 -8.72
CA CYS A 138 20.68 6.39 -8.03
C CYS A 138 19.26 6.27 -8.61
N ILE A 139 18.62 7.39 -8.94
CA ILE A 139 17.31 7.40 -9.61
C ILE A 139 17.42 6.76 -11.00
N ASN A 140 18.41 7.15 -11.78
CA ASN A 140 18.60 6.66 -13.13
C ASN A 140 18.95 5.16 -13.17
N GLU A 141 19.78 4.67 -12.25
CA GLU A 141 20.11 3.25 -12.13
C GLU A 141 18.87 2.42 -11.74
N LEU A 142 18.08 2.89 -10.78
CA LEU A 142 16.81 2.25 -10.41
C LEU A 142 15.85 2.19 -11.60
N ALA A 143 15.71 3.29 -12.33
CA ALA A 143 14.91 3.36 -13.55
C ALA A 143 15.34 2.31 -14.58
N HIS A 144 16.64 2.18 -14.81
CA HIS A 144 17.22 1.19 -15.70
C HIS A 144 16.89 -0.26 -15.26
N TRP A 145 17.00 -0.58 -13.97
CA TRP A 145 16.62 -1.90 -13.45
C TRP A 145 15.13 -2.19 -13.66
N LEU A 146 14.26 -1.20 -13.43
CA LEU A 146 12.81 -1.38 -13.63
C LEU A 146 12.48 -1.64 -15.12
N ILE A 147 13.12 -0.93 -16.03
CA ILE A 147 12.98 -1.14 -17.48
C ILE A 147 13.41 -2.57 -17.87
N ILE A 148 14.57 -3.03 -17.41
CA ILE A 148 15.07 -4.39 -17.74
C ILE A 148 14.15 -5.47 -17.18
N LEU A 149 13.75 -5.35 -15.89
CA LEU A 149 12.91 -6.36 -15.23
C LEU A 149 11.54 -6.48 -15.88
N THR A 150 11.02 -5.41 -16.45
CA THR A 150 9.69 -5.39 -17.05
C THR A 150 9.68 -5.53 -18.57
N GLY A 151 10.83 -5.34 -19.22
CA GLY A 151 10.92 -5.32 -20.70
C GLY A 151 10.22 -4.11 -21.32
N MET A 152 10.04 -3.04 -20.54
CA MET A 152 9.43 -1.80 -20.99
C MET A 152 10.47 -0.84 -21.54
N HIS A 153 10.03 0.29 -22.11
CA HIS A 153 10.91 1.24 -22.80
C HIS A 153 11.30 2.46 -21.95
N GLY A 154 10.35 3.02 -21.20
CA GLY A 154 10.55 4.18 -20.35
C GLY A 154 10.00 4.01 -18.95
N VAL A 155 10.28 4.94 -18.05
CA VAL A 155 9.77 4.91 -16.69
C VAL A 155 9.57 6.31 -16.11
N ALA A 156 8.39 6.55 -15.56
CA ALA A 156 8.08 7.73 -14.75
C ALA A 156 8.39 7.42 -13.28
N MET A 157 9.37 8.11 -12.70
CA MET A 157 9.82 7.84 -11.32
C MET A 157 9.06 8.63 -10.25
N THR A 158 8.38 9.70 -10.66
CA THR A 158 7.77 10.68 -9.73
C THR A 158 6.53 10.22 -8.96
N PRO A 159 5.69 9.25 -9.39
CA PRO A 159 4.52 8.84 -8.63
C PRO A 159 4.85 8.30 -7.23
N LYS A 160 4.04 8.70 -6.22
CA LYS A 160 4.33 8.48 -4.79
C LYS A 160 3.81 7.15 -4.24
N ALA A 161 2.87 6.51 -4.92
CA ALA A 161 2.22 5.27 -4.49
C ALA A 161 1.55 4.57 -5.67
N GLY A 162 0.98 3.38 -5.46
CA GLY A 162 0.28 2.62 -6.50
C GLY A 162 -0.84 3.41 -7.16
N ALA A 163 -1.80 3.92 -6.39
CA ALA A 163 -2.92 4.70 -6.94
C ALA A 163 -2.46 5.96 -7.71
N HIS A 164 -1.37 6.58 -7.28
CA HIS A 164 -0.77 7.72 -8.00
C HIS A 164 -0.07 7.27 -9.30
N GLY A 165 0.52 6.06 -9.29
CA GLY A 165 1.05 5.42 -10.49
C GLY A 165 -0.05 5.00 -11.46
N GLU A 166 -1.19 4.49 -10.95
CA GLU A 166 -2.37 4.23 -11.78
C GLU A 166 -2.81 5.49 -12.53
N LEU A 167 -2.96 6.60 -11.81
CA LEU A 167 -3.32 7.89 -12.41
C LEU A 167 -2.29 8.32 -13.46
N CYS A 168 -1.00 8.19 -13.17
CA CYS A 168 0.07 8.51 -14.12
C CYS A 168 -0.06 7.70 -15.42
N GLY A 169 -0.21 6.38 -15.33
CA GLY A 169 -0.34 5.51 -16.50
C GLY A 169 -1.57 5.85 -17.35
N ILE A 170 -2.70 6.12 -16.71
CA ILE A 170 -3.93 6.52 -17.42
C ILE A 170 -3.79 7.91 -18.06
N LEU A 171 -3.09 8.85 -17.43
CA LEU A 171 -2.84 10.17 -18.02
C LEU A 171 -1.87 10.07 -19.22
N CYS A 172 -0.86 9.17 -19.19
CA CYS A 172 -0.03 8.89 -20.36
C CYS A 172 -0.86 8.33 -21.52
N ILE A 173 -1.77 7.39 -21.24
CA ILE A 173 -2.69 6.83 -22.26
C ILE A 173 -3.58 7.93 -22.83
N ARG A 174 -4.12 8.79 -21.98
CA ARG A 174 -4.95 9.92 -22.40
C ARG A 174 -4.18 10.88 -23.29
N ALA A 175 -2.99 11.29 -22.89
CA ALA A 175 -2.13 12.18 -23.66
C ALA A 175 -1.78 11.59 -25.04
N ALA A 176 -1.47 10.29 -25.10
CA ALA A 176 -1.20 9.59 -26.36
C ALA A 176 -2.41 9.55 -27.30
N LEU A 177 -3.61 9.33 -26.77
CA LEU A 177 -4.86 9.35 -27.55
C LEU A 177 -5.18 10.76 -28.06
N GLU A 178 -5.02 11.78 -27.23
CA GLU A 178 -5.23 13.18 -27.58
C GLU A 178 -4.23 13.64 -28.64
N ALA A 179 -2.95 13.31 -28.50
CA ALA A 179 -1.88 13.67 -29.43
C ALA A 179 -2.09 13.09 -30.85
N ARG A 180 -2.69 11.91 -30.97
CA ARG A 180 -3.05 11.33 -32.28
C ARG A 180 -4.42 11.77 -32.80
N GLY A 181 -5.14 12.66 -32.10
CA GLY A 181 -6.45 13.18 -32.49
C GLY A 181 -7.59 12.16 -32.36
N ASP A 182 -7.45 11.16 -31.50
CA ASP A 182 -8.42 10.08 -31.27
C ASP A 182 -8.79 10.00 -29.76
N PRO A 183 -9.39 11.06 -29.17
CA PRO A 183 -9.85 11.01 -27.79
C PRO A 183 -10.97 9.99 -27.63
N ARG A 184 -10.87 9.13 -26.61
CA ARG A 184 -11.81 8.07 -26.32
C ARG A 184 -12.38 8.21 -24.91
N GLU A 185 -13.51 7.60 -24.64
CA GLU A 185 -14.31 7.90 -23.43
C GLU A 185 -14.36 6.75 -22.43
N VAL A 186 -14.07 5.52 -22.85
CA VAL A 186 -14.32 4.31 -22.05
C VAL A 186 -13.03 3.62 -21.65
N VAL A 187 -12.95 3.24 -20.38
CA VAL A 187 -11.94 2.30 -19.86
C VAL A 187 -12.65 1.05 -19.37
N LEU A 188 -12.19 -0.10 -19.84
CA LEU A 188 -12.72 -1.41 -19.42
C LEU A 188 -11.93 -1.92 -18.21
N VAL A 189 -12.63 -2.50 -17.23
CA VAL A 189 -12.02 -3.00 -15.98
C VAL A 189 -12.63 -4.37 -15.64
N PRO A 190 -11.81 -5.43 -15.40
CA PRO A 190 -12.35 -6.71 -14.94
C PRO A 190 -13.06 -6.60 -13.58
N GLU A 191 -14.12 -7.38 -13.39
CA GLU A 191 -14.88 -7.41 -12.12
C GLU A 191 -14.03 -7.83 -10.91
N SER A 192 -12.95 -8.56 -11.13
CA SER A 192 -11.99 -8.94 -10.09
C SER A 192 -10.96 -7.86 -9.77
N ALA A 193 -10.96 -6.71 -10.48
CA ALA A 193 -9.96 -5.66 -10.29
C ALA A 193 -10.07 -5.01 -8.91
N HIS A 194 -8.95 -4.45 -8.44
CA HIS A 194 -8.93 -3.62 -7.24
C HIS A 194 -9.79 -2.38 -7.43
N GLY A 195 -10.51 -1.96 -6.39
CA GLY A 195 -11.41 -0.80 -6.45
C GLY A 195 -10.77 0.53 -6.83
N THR A 196 -9.45 0.66 -6.71
CA THR A 196 -8.73 1.86 -7.16
C THR A 196 -8.67 1.98 -8.68
N ASN A 197 -8.66 0.87 -9.43
CA ASN A 197 -8.59 0.94 -10.90
C ASN A 197 -9.80 1.68 -11.50
N PRO A 198 -11.07 1.27 -11.22
CA PRO A 198 -12.21 2.02 -11.71
C PRO A 198 -12.29 3.44 -11.16
N ALA A 199 -11.89 3.66 -9.89
CA ALA A 199 -11.88 5.00 -9.30
C ALA A 199 -10.88 5.93 -9.99
N THR A 200 -9.70 5.45 -10.33
CA THR A 200 -8.66 6.20 -11.04
C THR A 200 -9.10 6.53 -12.46
N ALA A 201 -9.68 5.57 -13.20
CA ALA A 201 -10.21 5.82 -14.54
C ALA A 201 -11.32 6.89 -14.54
N ALA A 202 -12.25 6.81 -13.58
CA ALA A 202 -13.29 7.82 -13.41
C ALA A 202 -12.72 9.20 -13.03
N PHE A 203 -11.72 9.24 -12.15
CA PHE A 203 -11.03 10.48 -11.77
C PHE A 203 -10.31 11.13 -12.97
N ALA A 204 -9.74 10.32 -13.87
CA ALA A 204 -9.14 10.78 -15.12
C ALA A 204 -10.16 11.20 -16.19
N GLY A 205 -11.46 11.13 -15.89
CA GLY A 205 -12.54 11.59 -16.78
C GLY A 205 -13.11 10.51 -17.72
N TYR A 206 -12.74 9.24 -17.52
CA TYR A 206 -13.27 8.14 -18.31
C TYR A 206 -14.56 7.57 -17.71
N ARG A 207 -15.44 7.10 -18.58
CA ARG A 207 -16.54 6.20 -18.21
C ARG A 207 -15.98 4.79 -18.03
N VAL A 208 -16.29 4.17 -16.90
CA VAL A 208 -15.82 2.82 -16.58
C VAL A 208 -16.89 1.80 -16.94
N GLU A 209 -16.50 0.72 -17.59
CA GLU A 209 -17.33 -0.43 -17.86
C GLU A 209 -16.65 -1.72 -17.41
N ASN A 210 -17.42 -2.59 -16.75
CA ASN A 210 -16.89 -3.83 -16.23
C ASN A 210 -16.87 -4.92 -17.30
N ILE A 211 -15.82 -5.74 -17.30
CA ILE A 211 -15.73 -6.99 -18.05
C ILE A 211 -15.91 -8.15 -17.07
N PRO A 212 -16.81 -9.11 -17.37
CA PRO A 212 -17.06 -10.24 -16.48
C PRO A 212 -15.83 -11.13 -16.33
N ALA A 213 -15.75 -11.79 -15.18
CA ALA A 213 -14.84 -12.89 -14.98
C ALA A 213 -15.46 -14.20 -15.48
N ASN A 214 -14.65 -15.08 -16.07
CA ASN A 214 -15.07 -16.43 -16.42
C ASN A 214 -15.12 -17.34 -15.18
N ALA A 215 -15.63 -18.57 -15.33
CA ALA A 215 -15.75 -19.53 -14.23
C ALA A 215 -14.41 -19.92 -13.57
N ALA A 216 -13.28 -19.67 -14.23
CA ALA A 216 -11.95 -19.90 -13.70
C ALA A 216 -11.36 -18.68 -12.96
N GLY A 217 -12.14 -17.61 -12.75
CA GLY A 217 -11.71 -16.38 -12.06
C GLY A 217 -10.78 -15.49 -12.88
N ARG A 218 -10.79 -15.62 -14.19
CA ARG A 218 -9.98 -14.86 -15.15
C ARG A 218 -10.85 -14.00 -16.04
N VAL A 219 -10.25 -13.10 -16.82
CA VAL A 219 -11.00 -12.26 -17.78
C VAL A 219 -11.75 -13.11 -18.79
N ASP A 220 -13.01 -12.78 -19.04
CA ASP A 220 -13.77 -13.36 -20.16
C ASP A 220 -13.32 -12.67 -21.46
N LEU A 221 -12.46 -13.35 -22.22
CA LEU A 221 -11.87 -12.83 -23.45
C LEU A 221 -12.93 -12.58 -24.54
N GLU A 222 -13.98 -13.39 -24.63
CA GLU A 222 -15.02 -13.21 -25.62
C GLU A 222 -15.91 -12.01 -25.27
N ALA A 223 -16.24 -11.83 -24.01
CA ALA A 223 -16.96 -10.64 -23.54
C ALA A 223 -16.12 -9.37 -23.77
N LEU A 224 -14.80 -9.43 -23.51
CA LEU A 224 -13.89 -8.34 -23.81
C LEU A 224 -13.92 -7.98 -25.30
N ARG A 225 -13.70 -8.95 -26.18
CA ARG A 225 -13.72 -8.75 -27.64
C ARG A 225 -15.04 -8.17 -28.14
N ALA A 226 -16.15 -8.65 -27.62
CA ALA A 226 -17.49 -8.16 -27.98
C ALA A 226 -17.71 -6.69 -27.57
N ARG A 227 -17.04 -6.22 -26.51
CA ARG A 227 -17.17 -4.84 -26.03
C ARG A 227 -16.16 -3.87 -26.67
N LEU A 228 -15.04 -4.35 -27.15
CA LEU A 228 -14.03 -3.48 -27.78
C LEU A 228 -14.63 -2.70 -28.97
N GLY A 229 -14.28 -1.41 -29.03
CA GLY A 229 -14.77 -0.49 -30.05
C GLY A 229 -13.96 0.81 -30.09
N PRO A 230 -14.28 1.72 -31.03
CA PRO A 230 -13.56 2.96 -31.22
C PRO A 230 -13.69 3.95 -30.05
N ASP A 231 -14.64 3.72 -29.15
CA ASP A 231 -14.84 4.51 -27.93
C ASP A 231 -13.97 4.04 -26.76
N VAL A 232 -13.34 2.86 -26.86
CA VAL A 232 -12.55 2.26 -25.77
C VAL A 232 -11.12 2.78 -25.80
N ALA A 233 -10.75 3.55 -24.77
CA ALA A 233 -9.39 4.08 -24.56
C ALA A 233 -8.40 2.96 -24.19
N GLY A 234 -8.85 2.00 -23.41
CA GLY A 234 -8.01 0.89 -22.98
C GLY A 234 -8.66 0.00 -21.93
N VAL A 235 -7.87 -0.95 -21.45
CA VAL A 235 -8.22 -1.88 -20.38
C VAL A 235 -7.28 -1.68 -19.22
N MET A 236 -7.81 -1.61 -17.98
CA MET A 236 -7.02 -1.69 -16.75
C MET A 236 -7.13 -3.11 -16.19
N ILE A 237 -6.03 -3.83 -16.11
CA ILE A 237 -5.99 -5.23 -15.68
C ILE A 237 -4.90 -5.44 -14.62
N THR A 238 -5.10 -6.39 -13.72
CA THR A 238 -4.08 -6.83 -12.75
C THR A 238 -3.59 -8.23 -13.15
N ASN A 239 -2.28 -8.44 -13.27
CA ASN A 239 -1.73 -9.76 -13.58
C ASN A 239 -0.42 -10.04 -12.80
N PRO A 240 -0.39 -11.07 -11.91
CA PRO A 240 -1.52 -11.94 -11.51
C PRO A 240 -2.69 -11.16 -10.93
N ASN A 241 -3.90 -11.69 -11.10
CA ASN A 241 -5.11 -11.02 -10.63
C ASN A 241 -5.31 -11.16 -9.11
N THR A 242 -6.29 -10.44 -8.57
CA THR A 242 -6.60 -10.44 -7.13
C THR A 242 -7.25 -11.73 -6.60
N CYS A 243 -7.49 -12.71 -7.47
CA CYS A 243 -7.83 -14.08 -7.07
C CYS A 243 -6.61 -14.97 -6.90
N GLY A 244 -5.39 -14.41 -6.98
CA GLY A 244 -4.14 -15.15 -6.94
C GLY A 244 -3.87 -15.97 -8.20
N LEU A 245 -4.39 -15.57 -9.35
CA LEU A 245 -4.31 -16.34 -10.60
C LEU A 245 -3.56 -15.57 -11.69
N PHE A 246 -2.67 -16.25 -12.40
CA PHE A 246 -2.05 -15.68 -13.59
C PHE A 246 -3.05 -15.68 -14.75
N GLU A 247 -3.09 -14.58 -15.53
CA GLU A 247 -3.90 -14.46 -16.74
C GLU A 247 -3.12 -15.00 -17.96
N PRO A 248 -3.35 -16.24 -18.38
CA PRO A 248 -2.58 -16.86 -19.46
C PRO A 248 -2.89 -16.27 -20.82
N ASP A 249 -4.07 -15.67 -20.98
CA ASP A 249 -4.51 -15.05 -22.23
C ASP A 249 -4.10 -13.57 -22.35
N MET A 250 -3.21 -13.08 -21.44
CA MET A 250 -2.81 -11.66 -21.40
C MET A 250 -2.35 -11.14 -22.77
N LYS A 251 -1.55 -11.93 -23.51
CA LYS A 251 -1.11 -11.54 -24.86
C LYS A 251 -2.27 -11.41 -25.85
N LYS A 252 -3.27 -12.30 -25.78
CA LYS A 252 -4.46 -12.23 -26.63
C LYS A 252 -5.36 -11.04 -26.27
N ILE A 253 -5.40 -10.71 -24.97
CA ILE A 253 -6.11 -9.52 -24.47
C ILE A 253 -5.44 -8.26 -25.02
N SER A 254 -4.12 -8.16 -24.88
CA SER A 254 -3.36 -7.02 -25.37
C SER A 254 -3.49 -6.84 -26.88
N ASP A 255 -3.34 -7.93 -27.65
CA ASP A 255 -3.47 -7.89 -29.10
C ASP A 255 -4.87 -7.38 -29.53
N ALA A 256 -5.95 -7.89 -28.90
CA ALA A 256 -7.30 -7.45 -29.20
C ALA A 256 -7.53 -5.97 -28.88
N VAL A 257 -6.99 -5.48 -27.76
CA VAL A 257 -7.08 -4.07 -27.37
C VAL A 257 -6.32 -3.17 -28.34
N HIS A 258 -5.10 -3.58 -28.74
CA HIS A 258 -4.29 -2.85 -29.70
C HIS A 258 -4.92 -2.83 -31.11
N GLU A 259 -5.48 -3.95 -31.57
CA GLU A 259 -6.23 -4.02 -32.82
C GLU A 259 -7.44 -3.06 -32.85
N ALA A 260 -8.09 -2.86 -31.71
CA ALA A 260 -9.15 -1.87 -31.53
C ALA A 260 -8.60 -0.43 -31.37
N GLY A 261 -7.27 -0.25 -31.35
CA GLY A 261 -6.59 1.03 -31.20
C GLY A 261 -6.56 1.57 -29.76
N GLY A 262 -6.85 0.76 -28.75
CA GLY A 262 -6.73 1.09 -27.34
C GLY A 262 -5.34 0.76 -26.77
N TYR A 263 -5.17 0.99 -25.46
CA TYR A 263 -3.95 0.70 -24.71
C TYR A 263 -4.23 -0.23 -23.51
N VAL A 264 -3.20 -0.92 -23.04
CA VAL A 264 -3.29 -1.84 -21.91
C VAL A 264 -2.53 -1.28 -20.73
N TYR A 265 -3.26 -0.93 -19.67
CA TYR A 265 -2.69 -0.61 -18.37
C TYR A 265 -2.69 -1.85 -17.49
N CYS A 266 -1.56 -2.17 -16.86
CA CYS A 266 -1.45 -3.25 -15.88
C CYS A 266 -1.22 -2.69 -14.47
N ASP A 267 -2.04 -3.11 -13.53
CA ASP A 267 -1.78 -2.90 -12.10
C ASP A 267 -0.63 -3.83 -11.67
N GLY A 268 0.49 -3.23 -11.28
CA GLY A 268 1.71 -3.94 -10.89
C GLY A 268 1.81 -4.23 -9.39
N ALA A 269 0.72 -4.10 -8.65
CA ALA A 269 0.70 -4.42 -7.21
C ALA A 269 1.20 -5.84 -6.92
N ASN A 270 0.92 -6.78 -7.81
CA ASN A 270 1.23 -8.20 -7.68
C ASN A 270 2.53 -8.62 -8.40
N PHE A 271 3.39 -7.66 -8.77
CA PHE A 271 4.64 -7.94 -9.50
C PHE A 271 5.60 -8.87 -8.73
N ASN A 272 5.49 -8.94 -7.39
CA ASN A 272 6.26 -9.86 -6.56
C ASN A 272 6.13 -11.34 -6.98
N ALA A 273 4.98 -11.70 -7.53
CA ALA A 273 4.72 -13.07 -8.00
C ALA A 273 5.46 -13.45 -9.29
N ILE A 274 5.93 -12.47 -10.05
CA ILE A 274 6.44 -12.68 -11.43
C ILE A 274 7.78 -12.02 -11.71
N VAL A 275 8.34 -11.28 -10.73
CA VAL A 275 9.64 -10.60 -10.91
C VAL A 275 10.73 -11.60 -11.28
N GLY A 276 11.51 -11.28 -12.33
CA GLY A 276 12.56 -12.15 -12.85
C GLY A 276 12.07 -13.39 -13.62
N ARG A 277 10.75 -13.58 -13.75
CA ARG A 277 10.11 -14.70 -14.48
C ARG A 277 9.32 -14.25 -15.69
N VAL A 278 8.60 -13.15 -15.57
CA VAL A 278 7.77 -12.60 -16.65
C VAL A 278 8.17 -11.15 -16.87
N ARG A 279 8.31 -10.76 -18.12
CA ARG A 279 8.50 -9.38 -18.53
C ARG A 279 7.15 -8.86 -19.06
N PRO A 280 6.47 -7.97 -18.34
CA PRO A 280 5.17 -7.46 -18.74
C PRO A 280 5.12 -6.84 -20.15
N GLY A 281 6.20 -6.18 -20.58
CA GLY A 281 6.33 -5.64 -21.94
C GLY A 281 6.18 -6.70 -23.03
N ASP A 282 6.68 -7.92 -22.80
CA ASP A 282 6.55 -9.03 -23.76
C ASP A 282 5.10 -9.51 -23.90
N LEU A 283 4.25 -9.19 -22.93
CA LEU A 283 2.80 -9.49 -22.94
C LEU A 283 1.96 -8.39 -23.60
N GLY A 284 2.58 -7.31 -24.09
CA GLY A 284 1.89 -6.20 -24.74
C GLY A 284 1.26 -5.19 -23.78
N ILE A 285 1.82 -5.06 -22.57
CA ILE A 285 1.40 -4.03 -21.61
C ILE A 285 2.02 -2.69 -22.03
N ASP A 286 1.23 -1.61 -22.00
CA ASP A 286 1.67 -0.28 -22.40
C ASP A 286 2.08 0.59 -21.22
N ALA A 287 1.38 0.47 -20.09
CA ALA A 287 1.74 1.15 -18.86
C ALA A 287 1.53 0.23 -17.67
N MET A 288 2.46 0.25 -16.71
CA MET A 288 2.36 -0.53 -15.48
C MET A 288 3.01 0.20 -14.32
N HIS A 289 2.27 0.45 -13.24
CA HIS A 289 2.91 0.94 -12.03
C HIS A 289 3.56 -0.21 -11.24
N LEU A 290 4.59 0.11 -10.48
CA LEU A 290 5.29 -0.81 -9.60
C LEU A 290 5.31 -0.26 -8.18
N ASN A 291 4.84 -1.05 -7.22
CA ASN A 291 4.91 -0.67 -5.81
C ASN A 291 6.28 -1.05 -5.23
N LEU A 292 7.17 -0.06 -5.04
CA LEU A 292 8.48 -0.34 -4.43
C LEU A 292 8.34 -0.85 -2.99
N HIS A 293 7.28 -0.43 -2.29
CA HIS A 293 6.94 -0.88 -0.94
C HIS A 293 6.29 -2.27 -0.88
N LYS A 294 6.12 -2.95 -2.01
CA LYS A 294 5.69 -4.34 -2.13
C LYS A 294 6.85 -5.20 -2.63
N THR A 295 7.03 -5.29 -3.94
CA THR A 295 8.03 -6.17 -4.58
C THR A 295 9.46 -5.90 -4.12
N PHE A 296 9.84 -4.65 -3.88
CA PHE A 296 11.22 -4.27 -3.57
C PHE A 296 11.46 -3.92 -2.10
N SER A 297 10.59 -4.39 -1.22
CA SER A 297 10.81 -4.45 0.23
C SER A 297 11.16 -3.11 0.88
N THR A 298 10.47 -2.04 0.48
CA THR A 298 10.55 -0.78 1.22
C THR A 298 9.42 -0.68 2.24
N PRO A 299 9.57 0.10 3.33
CA PRO A 299 8.55 0.16 4.37
C PRO A 299 7.24 0.78 3.88
N HIS A 300 6.10 0.28 4.38
CA HIS A 300 4.78 0.87 4.17
C HIS A 300 4.55 2.13 5.02
N GLY A 301 5.22 2.26 6.14
CA GLY A 301 5.32 3.46 6.96
C GLY A 301 4.04 3.91 7.66
N GLY A 302 3.03 3.05 7.79
CA GLY A 302 1.80 3.38 8.54
C GLY A 302 1.01 4.54 7.94
N GLY A 303 0.83 4.55 6.62
CA GLY A 303 0.14 5.63 5.89
C GLY A 303 1.09 6.68 5.32
N GLY A 304 2.35 6.40 5.37
CA GLY A 304 3.43 7.20 4.79
C GLY A 304 4.20 6.40 3.77
N PRO A 305 5.52 6.54 3.77
CA PRO A 305 6.26 6.64 2.52
C PRO A 305 5.98 5.45 1.61
N GLY A 306 5.63 5.73 0.39
CA GLY A 306 5.49 4.75 -0.66
C GLY A 306 6.24 5.23 -1.89
N SER A 307 6.21 4.44 -2.96
CA SER A 307 6.65 4.85 -4.29
C SER A 307 5.96 3.98 -5.32
N GLY A 308 5.57 4.59 -6.43
CA GLY A 308 4.82 3.93 -7.49
C GLY A 308 5.34 4.29 -8.89
N PRO A 309 6.62 4.04 -9.22
CA PRO A 309 7.11 4.25 -10.57
C PRO A 309 6.23 3.58 -11.62
N VAL A 310 6.10 4.21 -12.78
CA VAL A 310 5.31 3.68 -13.89
C VAL A 310 6.22 3.39 -15.06
N VAL A 311 6.32 2.11 -15.43
CA VAL A 311 7.01 1.70 -16.65
C VAL A 311 6.07 1.82 -17.84
N LEU A 312 6.61 2.25 -18.97
CA LEU A 312 5.87 2.67 -20.15
C LEU A 312 6.41 1.97 -21.40
N SER A 313 5.52 1.59 -22.31
CA SER A 313 5.88 1.11 -23.64
C SER A 313 6.52 2.23 -24.47
N GLU A 314 7.13 1.89 -25.60
CA GLU A 314 7.69 2.86 -26.56
C GLU A 314 6.62 3.90 -26.98
N ALA A 315 5.40 3.44 -27.21
CA ALA A 315 4.28 4.30 -27.60
C ALA A 315 3.90 5.35 -26.55
N LEU A 316 4.09 5.05 -25.26
CA LEU A 316 3.70 5.92 -24.16
C LEU A 316 4.84 6.68 -23.50
N SER A 317 6.09 6.25 -23.68
CA SER A 317 7.25 6.77 -22.94
C SER A 317 7.46 8.29 -23.12
N ARG A 318 7.20 8.83 -24.32
CA ARG A 318 7.30 10.27 -24.59
C ARG A 318 6.30 11.14 -23.82
N PHE A 319 5.22 10.54 -23.32
CA PHE A 319 4.18 11.22 -22.53
C PHE A 319 4.42 11.15 -21.02
N ALA A 320 5.60 10.66 -20.60
CA ALA A 320 5.94 10.58 -19.19
C ALA A 320 5.89 11.95 -18.49
N PRO A 321 5.51 12.00 -17.19
CA PRO A 321 5.47 13.26 -16.45
C PRO A 321 6.85 13.83 -16.17
N LEU A 322 6.92 15.13 -15.98
CA LEU A 322 8.10 15.87 -15.56
C LEU A 322 8.21 15.92 -14.02
N PRO A 323 9.40 16.13 -13.44
CA PRO A 323 10.70 16.09 -14.13
C PRO A 323 11.08 14.66 -14.55
N TYR A 324 11.83 14.54 -15.62
CA TYR A 324 12.36 13.26 -16.11
C TYR A 324 13.88 13.24 -15.96
N THR A 325 14.45 12.12 -15.50
CA THR A 325 15.91 11.96 -15.39
C THR A 325 16.44 11.24 -16.62
N ALA A 326 17.48 11.77 -17.24
CA ALA A 326 18.16 11.14 -18.36
C ALA A 326 19.68 11.30 -18.26
N ARG A 327 20.40 10.25 -18.59
CA ARG A 327 21.86 10.25 -18.68
C ARG A 327 22.30 10.59 -20.10
N THR A 328 23.23 11.51 -20.23
CA THR A 328 23.90 11.84 -21.49
C THR A 328 25.17 11.00 -21.71
N GLU A 329 25.73 11.04 -22.91
CA GLU A 329 26.91 10.23 -23.30
C GLU A 329 28.17 10.55 -22.48
N ASP A 330 28.30 11.77 -21.96
CA ASP A 330 29.37 12.19 -21.04
C ASP A 330 29.20 11.66 -19.61
N GLY A 331 28.09 10.94 -19.35
CA GLY A 331 27.78 10.33 -18.07
C GLY A 331 27.07 11.25 -17.09
N PHE A 332 26.79 12.50 -17.45
CA PHE A 332 26.02 13.43 -16.61
C PHE A 332 24.54 13.06 -16.59
N VAL A 333 23.91 13.11 -15.43
CA VAL A 333 22.47 12.87 -15.30
C VAL A 333 21.74 14.21 -15.24
N HIS A 334 20.99 14.49 -16.27
CA HIS A 334 20.15 15.67 -16.38
C HIS A 334 18.79 15.46 -15.73
N LEU A 335 18.24 16.54 -15.20
CA LEU A 335 16.86 16.62 -14.78
C LEU A 335 16.13 17.49 -15.81
N ILE A 336 15.28 16.84 -16.61
CA ILE A 336 14.56 17.50 -17.70
C ILE A 336 13.30 18.13 -17.13
N GLU A 337 13.19 19.43 -17.25
CA GLU A 337 12.08 20.26 -16.83
C GLU A 337 11.24 20.71 -18.04
N GLU A 338 10.17 21.49 -17.81
CA GLU A 338 9.25 21.94 -18.87
C GLU A 338 9.96 22.74 -19.98
N GLU A 339 10.90 23.58 -19.60
CA GLU A 339 11.68 24.43 -20.52
C GLU A 339 12.67 23.64 -21.38
N ASP A 340 13.06 22.45 -20.94
CA ASP A 340 14.04 21.59 -21.63
C ASP A 340 13.34 20.52 -22.50
N ALA A 341 12.08 20.22 -22.24
CA ALA A 341 11.38 19.03 -22.77
C ALA A 341 11.31 19.02 -24.31
N GLU A 342 11.13 20.18 -24.95
CA GLU A 342 11.07 20.29 -26.41
C GLU A 342 12.44 20.11 -27.09
N ALA A 343 13.53 20.50 -26.39
CA ALA A 343 14.89 20.46 -26.92
C ALA A 343 15.59 19.12 -26.65
N PHE A 344 15.09 18.34 -25.70
CA PHE A 344 15.74 17.12 -25.26
C PHE A 344 15.30 15.93 -26.12
N GLU A 345 16.03 15.66 -27.19
CA GLU A 345 15.96 14.39 -27.92
C GLU A 345 16.70 13.33 -27.12
N THR A 346 15.97 12.42 -26.49
CA THR A 346 16.58 11.28 -25.86
C THR A 346 16.57 10.10 -26.82
N GLN A 347 17.64 9.32 -26.82
CA GLN A 347 17.67 8.02 -27.51
C GLN A 347 16.52 7.09 -27.07
N HIS A 348 15.92 7.40 -25.92
CA HIS A 348 14.85 6.63 -25.32
C HIS A 348 13.45 6.98 -25.85
N PHE A 349 13.22 8.13 -26.46
CA PHE A 349 11.88 8.57 -26.85
C PHE A 349 11.62 8.61 -28.34
N GLY A 350 12.65 8.44 -29.17
CA GLY A 350 12.50 8.55 -30.62
C GLY A 350 12.03 9.94 -31.09
N GLY A 351 12.14 10.97 -30.25
CA GLY A 351 11.74 12.33 -30.48
C GLY A 351 11.66 13.14 -29.17
N PRO A 352 11.19 14.40 -29.20
CA PRO A 352 11.05 15.23 -28.02
C PRO A 352 10.04 14.64 -27.04
N LEU A 353 10.26 14.90 -25.74
CA LEU A 353 9.35 14.53 -24.68
C LEU A 353 8.07 15.40 -24.76
N ASP A 354 6.93 14.75 -24.95
CA ASP A 354 5.60 15.38 -25.07
C ASP A 354 4.78 15.12 -23.78
N SER A 355 5.33 15.61 -22.67
CA SER A 355 4.82 15.32 -21.34
C SER A 355 3.42 15.90 -21.11
N PHE A 356 2.57 15.15 -20.42
CA PHE A 356 1.29 15.68 -19.95
C PHE A 356 1.42 16.64 -18.74
N GLY A 357 2.62 16.89 -18.23
CA GLY A 357 2.89 17.79 -17.10
C GLY A 357 3.45 17.10 -15.87
N ARG A 358 3.20 17.65 -14.69
CA ARG A 358 3.77 17.18 -13.42
C ARG A 358 2.79 16.37 -12.59
N MET A 359 3.30 15.30 -11.97
CA MET A 359 2.56 14.52 -10.97
C MET A 359 2.87 14.98 -9.54
N THR A 360 4.07 15.47 -9.29
CA THR A 360 4.55 15.88 -7.96
C THR A 360 5.46 17.10 -8.05
N ALA A 361 5.70 17.75 -6.92
CA ALA A 361 6.60 18.90 -6.82
C ALA A 361 8.09 18.53 -6.87
N PHE A 362 8.43 17.24 -6.64
CA PHE A 362 9.81 16.73 -6.56
C PHE A 362 10.05 15.57 -7.52
N HIS A 363 11.26 15.03 -7.48
CA HIS A 363 11.73 14.00 -8.42
C HIS A 363 11.30 12.58 -8.05
N GLY A 364 10.56 12.41 -6.95
CA GLY A 364 10.09 11.13 -6.41
C GLY A 364 10.54 10.91 -4.97
N GLN A 365 10.40 9.68 -4.49
CA GLN A 365 10.66 9.30 -3.10
C GLN A 365 12.08 8.76 -2.93
N MET A 366 13.08 9.64 -2.79
CA MET A 366 14.51 9.27 -2.76
C MET A 366 14.83 8.18 -1.74
N GLY A 367 14.27 8.28 -0.53
CA GLY A 367 14.47 7.28 0.50
C GLY A 367 13.93 5.89 0.13
N MET A 368 12.88 5.81 -0.71
CA MET A 368 12.36 4.56 -1.24
C MET A 368 13.23 4.05 -2.40
N PHE A 369 13.73 4.95 -3.22
CA PHE A 369 14.61 4.60 -4.34
C PHE A 369 15.90 3.94 -3.86
N THR A 370 16.56 4.53 -2.86
CA THR A 370 17.78 3.96 -2.26
C THR A 370 17.54 2.59 -1.65
N ARG A 371 16.43 2.40 -0.93
CA ARG A 371 16.09 1.10 -0.35
C ARG A 371 15.81 0.04 -1.42
N ALA A 372 14.99 0.38 -2.41
CA ALA A 372 14.64 -0.55 -3.50
C ALA A 372 15.86 -0.93 -4.33
N LEU A 373 16.70 0.04 -4.69
CA LEU A 373 17.94 -0.24 -5.43
C LEU A 373 18.89 -1.11 -4.61
N THR A 374 19.04 -0.85 -3.31
CA THR A 374 19.85 -1.68 -2.40
C THR A 374 19.31 -3.12 -2.37
N TYR A 375 17.99 -3.29 -2.26
CA TYR A 375 17.34 -4.60 -2.31
C TYR A 375 17.66 -5.32 -3.62
N MET A 376 17.45 -4.68 -4.75
CA MET A 376 17.73 -5.26 -6.07
C MET A 376 19.20 -5.67 -6.21
N LYS A 377 20.13 -4.78 -5.85
CA LYS A 377 21.58 -5.06 -5.93
C LYS A 377 22.03 -6.17 -4.98
N SER A 378 21.43 -6.27 -3.80
CA SER A 378 21.76 -7.34 -2.84
C SER A 378 21.27 -8.71 -3.27
N HIS A 379 20.17 -8.78 -4.02
CA HIS A 379 19.62 -10.03 -4.56
C HIS A 379 20.24 -10.41 -5.93
N GLY A 380 20.53 -9.42 -6.76
CA GLY A 380 20.91 -9.67 -8.14
C GLY A 380 19.79 -10.33 -8.97
N ALA A 381 20.09 -10.70 -10.19
CA ALA A 381 19.10 -11.29 -11.10
C ALA A 381 18.55 -12.63 -10.59
N ASP A 382 19.44 -13.50 -10.11
CA ASP A 382 19.06 -14.83 -9.62
C ASP A 382 18.24 -14.74 -8.32
N GLY A 383 18.62 -13.85 -7.41
CA GLY A 383 17.87 -13.64 -6.17
C GLY A 383 16.49 -13.04 -6.41
N LEU A 384 16.33 -12.08 -7.33
CA LEU A 384 15.01 -11.53 -7.68
C LEU A 384 14.09 -12.59 -8.33
N LYS A 385 14.66 -13.48 -9.14
CA LYS A 385 13.93 -14.64 -9.67
C LYS A 385 13.50 -15.58 -8.54
N GLN A 386 14.37 -15.87 -7.58
CA GLN A 386 14.07 -16.70 -6.42
C GLN A 386 12.96 -16.10 -5.56
N VAL A 387 12.91 -14.77 -5.40
CA VAL A 387 11.84 -14.05 -4.70
C VAL A 387 10.45 -14.48 -5.20
N SER A 388 10.23 -14.44 -6.51
CA SER A 388 8.93 -14.82 -7.09
C SER A 388 8.63 -16.31 -6.94
N GLU A 389 9.64 -17.17 -7.06
CA GLU A 389 9.50 -18.62 -6.89
C GLU A 389 9.08 -18.98 -5.47
N ASP A 390 9.77 -18.42 -4.46
CA ASP A 390 9.48 -18.67 -3.06
C ASP A 390 8.14 -18.08 -2.62
N ALA A 391 7.78 -16.88 -3.14
CA ALA A 391 6.48 -16.29 -2.88
C ALA A 391 5.33 -17.19 -3.37
N VAL A 392 5.45 -17.73 -4.58
CA VAL A 392 4.47 -18.67 -5.15
C VAL A 392 4.48 -20.01 -4.39
N LEU A 393 5.65 -20.53 -4.02
CA LEU A 393 5.78 -21.76 -3.24
C LEU A 393 5.07 -21.62 -1.89
N ASN A 394 5.33 -20.56 -1.15
CA ASN A 394 4.77 -20.30 0.18
C ASN A 394 3.24 -20.16 0.14
N ALA A 395 2.70 -19.43 -0.86
CA ALA A 395 1.25 -19.32 -1.04
C ALA A 395 0.59 -20.68 -1.33
N ASN A 396 1.19 -21.48 -2.20
CA ASN A 396 0.69 -22.83 -2.50
C ASN A 396 0.85 -23.77 -1.31
N TYR A 397 1.86 -23.60 -0.47
CA TYR A 397 1.99 -24.37 0.77
C TYR A 397 0.80 -24.10 1.69
N ILE A 398 0.42 -22.85 1.92
CA ILE A 398 -0.78 -22.50 2.68
C ILE A 398 -2.04 -23.06 2.01
N LEU A 399 -2.20 -22.87 0.70
CA LEU A 399 -3.37 -23.36 -0.03
C LEU A 399 -3.57 -24.86 0.21
N ARG A 400 -2.52 -25.67 0.03
CA ARG A 400 -2.58 -27.14 0.19
C ARG A 400 -2.82 -27.59 1.64
N ARG A 401 -2.36 -26.81 2.60
CA ARG A 401 -2.56 -27.10 4.04
C ARG A 401 -3.92 -26.67 4.56
N MET A 402 -4.68 -25.88 3.80
CA MET A 402 -5.97 -25.34 4.20
C MET A 402 -7.16 -25.85 3.36
N GLU A 403 -6.93 -26.37 2.14
CA GLU A 403 -7.99 -26.76 1.21
C GLU A 403 -8.85 -27.95 1.68
N ASP A 404 -8.39 -28.73 2.65
CA ASP A 404 -9.18 -29.78 3.31
C ASP A 404 -10.21 -29.21 4.31
N LEU A 405 -9.97 -27.99 4.79
CA LEU A 405 -10.76 -27.34 5.82
C LEU A 405 -11.56 -26.16 5.29
N LEU A 406 -11.04 -25.39 4.34
CA LEU A 406 -11.68 -24.23 3.74
C LEU A 406 -12.03 -24.45 2.28
N ASP A 407 -13.14 -23.90 1.84
CA ASP A 407 -13.46 -23.82 0.41
C ASP A 407 -12.48 -22.87 -0.29
N ALA A 408 -11.77 -23.39 -1.28
CA ALA A 408 -10.83 -22.64 -2.12
C ALA A 408 -11.39 -22.59 -3.55
N PRO A 409 -12.13 -21.53 -3.93
CA PRO A 409 -12.97 -21.52 -5.12
C PRO A 409 -12.24 -21.80 -6.44
N PHE A 410 -10.97 -21.44 -6.53
CA PHE A 410 -10.18 -21.57 -7.75
C PHE A 410 -9.08 -22.64 -7.68
N ALA A 411 -8.99 -23.42 -6.61
CA ALA A 411 -7.97 -24.47 -6.48
C ALA A 411 -8.06 -25.54 -7.58
N HIS A 412 -9.25 -25.76 -8.15
CA HIS A 412 -9.47 -26.65 -9.29
C HIS A 412 -8.83 -26.15 -10.60
N SER A 413 -8.53 -24.85 -10.70
CA SER A 413 -7.92 -24.23 -11.88
C SER A 413 -6.39 -24.35 -11.91
N GLY A 414 -5.80 -24.98 -10.90
CA GLY A 414 -4.35 -25.16 -10.75
C GLY A 414 -3.78 -24.47 -9.50
N PRO A 415 -2.45 -24.40 -9.38
CA PRO A 415 -1.80 -23.70 -8.29
C PRO A 415 -2.10 -22.18 -8.34
N CYS A 416 -2.15 -21.56 -7.15
CA CYS A 416 -2.20 -20.10 -7.07
C CYS A 416 -0.82 -19.49 -7.37
N MET A 417 -0.80 -18.21 -7.59
CA MET A 417 0.43 -17.42 -7.65
C MET A 417 0.88 -17.10 -6.20
N HIS A 418 1.18 -15.86 -5.89
CA HIS A 418 1.74 -15.43 -4.60
C HIS A 418 0.73 -15.33 -3.44
N GLU A 419 -0.55 -15.49 -3.71
CA GLU A 419 -1.63 -15.39 -2.71
C GLU A 419 -2.69 -16.48 -2.93
N ALA A 420 -3.25 -16.97 -1.83
CA ALA A 420 -4.29 -17.98 -1.80
C ALA A 420 -5.61 -17.34 -1.35
N ILE A 421 -6.71 -17.68 -2.06
CA ILE A 421 -8.04 -17.20 -1.75
C ILE A 421 -8.92 -18.34 -1.24
N PHE A 422 -9.66 -18.04 -0.16
CA PHE A 422 -10.62 -18.94 0.46
C PHE A 422 -11.97 -18.22 0.65
N SER A 423 -13.04 -18.98 0.88
CA SER A 423 -14.36 -18.46 1.22
C SER A 423 -14.83 -18.93 2.59
N ASP A 424 -15.81 -18.22 3.16
CA ASP A 424 -16.45 -18.58 4.42
C ASP A 424 -17.51 -19.71 4.28
N LYS A 425 -17.59 -20.31 3.10
CA LYS A 425 -18.49 -21.42 2.83
C LYS A 425 -18.23 -22.59 3.78
N GLY A 426 -19.25 -22.97 4.50
CA GLY A 426 -19.18 -24.03 5.50
C GLY A 426 -18.93 -23.55 6.92
N PHE A 427 -18.89 -22.26 7.18
CA PHE A 427 -18.99 -21.74 8.53
C PHE A 427 -20.39 -21.97 9.09
N ALA A 428 -20.50 -22.10 10.40
CA ALA A 428 -21.79 -22.23 11.07
C ALA A 428 -22.61 -20.94 10.92
N ASP A 429 -23.94 -21.07 10.96
CA ASP A 429 -24.86 -19.95 10.82
C ASP A 429 -24.54 -18.81 11.80
N GLY A 430 -24.45 -17.61 11.26
CA GLY A 430 -24.20 -16.39 12.03
C GLY A 430 -22.74 -16.13 12.41
N ILE A 431 -21.79 -16.98 11.97
CA ILE A 431 -20.34 -16.73 12.06
C ILE A 431 -19.82 -16.28 10.71
N SER A 432 -19.06 -15.19 10.69
CA SER A 432 -18.57 -14.53 9.49
C SER A 432 -17.04 -14.55 9.38
N THR A 433 -16.54 -14.21 8.20
CA THR A 433 -15.10 -13.95 7.98
C THR A 433 -14.55 -12.91 8.97
N LEU A 434 -15.34 -11.88 9.33
CA LEU A 434 -14.93 -10.88 10.32
C LEU A 434 -14.71 -11.51 11.71
N ASP A 435 -15.57 -12.44 12.13
CA ASP A 435 -15.45 -13.11 13.42
C ASP A 435 -14.19 -13.98 13.46
N LEU A 436 -13.92 -14.69 12.39
CA LEU A 436 -12.67 -15.45 12.22
C LEU A 436 -11.44 -14.53 12.27
N ALA A 437 -11.46 -13.40 11.56
CA ALA A 437 -10.36 -12.46 11.54
C ALA A 437 -10.06 -11.88 12.93
N LYS A 438 -11.12 -11.57 13.71
CA LYS A 438 -10.97 -11.13 15.10
C LYS A 438 -10.41 -12.25 16.00
N GLY A 439 -10.77 -13.51 15.72
CA GLY A 439 -10.18 -14.67 16.40
C GLY A 439 -8.68 -14.84 16.13
N LEU A 440 -8.21 -14.53 14.89
CA LEU A 440 -6.79 -14.54 14.58
C LEU A 440 -5.98 -13.47 15.33
N ILE A 441 -6.59 -12.34 15.68
CA ILE A 441 -5.94 -11.33 16.52
C ILE A 441 -5.66 -11.92 17.92
N ASP A 442 -6.57 -12.73 18.46
CA ASP A 442 -6.37 -13.41 19.75
C ASP A 442 -5.25 -14.48 19.67
N GLU A 443 -5.03 -15.07 18.50
CA GLU A 443 -3.91 -15.96 18.23
C GLU A 443 -2.58 -15.23 18.01
N GLY A 444 -2.59 -13.91 18.01
CA GLY A 444 -1.40 -13.07 17.89
C GLY A 444 -0.99 -12.75 16.45
N TYR A 445 -1.90 -12.86 15.49
CA TYR A 445 -1.64 -12.55 14.08
C TYR A 445 -2.45 -11.36 13.58
N HIS A 446 -1.86 -10.61 12.66
CA HIS A 446 -2.66 -9.72 11.82
C HIS A 446 -3.56 -10.57 10.91
N PRO A 447 -4.85 -10.26 10.78
CA PRO A 447 -5.72 -11.04 9.90
C PRO A 447 -5.38 -10.82 8.42
N MET A 448 -5.80 -11.78 7.60
CA MET A 448 -5.75 -11.70 6.14
C MET A 448 -6.69 -10.58 5.61
N THR A 449 -6.61 -10.27 4.33
CA THR A 449 -7.59 -9.39 3.66
C THR A 449 -8.94 -10.08 3.57
N MET A 450 -9.98 -9.38 4.05
CA MET A 450 -11.34 -9.90 4.13
C MET A 450 -12.25 -9.26 3.07
N TYR A 451 -13.27 -10.01 2.63
CA TYR A 451 -14.33 -9.55 1.71
C TYR A 451 -13.81 -8.97 0.40
N PHE A 452 -12.62 -9.36 0.02
CA PHE A 452 -11.98 -8.96 -1.23
C PHE A 452 -11.18 -10.14 -1.81
N PRO A 453 -11.23 -10.38 -3.14
CA PRO A 453 -12.04 -9.69 -4.17
C PRO A 453 -13.53 -10.00 -4.07
N LEU A 454 -14.37 -9.07 -4.57
CA LEU A 454 -15.83 -9.15 -4.45
C LEU A 454 -16.48 -10.32 -5.20
N VAL A 455 -15.76 -10.95 -6.12
CA VAL A 455 -16.20 -12.13 -6.87
C VAL A 455 -16.28 -13.41 -6.01
N VAL A 456 -15.76 -13.37 -4.77
CA VAL A 456 -15.82 -14.47 -3.82
C VAL A 456 -16.54 -14.02 -2.57
N HIS A 457 -17.65 -14.71 -2.23
CA HIS A 457 -18.39 -14.43 -1.00
C HIS A 457 -17.54 -14.77 0.23
N GLY A 458 -17.56 -13.88 1.23
CA GLY A 458 -16.81 -14.07 2.46
C GLY A 458 -15.30 -14.27 2.24
N ALA A 459 -14.75 -13.66 1.19
CA ALA A 459 -13.38 -13.86 0.77
C ALA A 459 -12.37 -13.66 1.91
N MET A 460 -11.40 -14.55 1.96
CA MET A 460 -10.20 -14.50 2.80
C MET A 460 -8.98 -14.66 1.89
N LEU A 461 -8.25 -13.57 1.68
CA LEU A 461 -7.10 -13.53 0.78
C LEU A 461 -5.80 -13.47 1.59
N VAL A 462 -4.94 -14.46 1.41
CA VAL A 462 -3.72 -14.70 2.20
C VAL A 462 -2.50 -14.62 1.32
N GLU A 463 -1.61 -13.66 1.57
CA GLU A 463 -0.30 -13.53 0.93
C GLU A 463 0.82 -13.67 1.97
N PRO A 464 1.55 -14.81 2.00
CA PRO A 464 2.61 -15.03 2.99
C PRO A 464 3.91 -14.29 2.66
N THR A 465 4.18 -14.01 1.41
CA THR A 465 5.45 -13.54 0.84
C THR A 465 6.58 -14.61 0.82
N GLU A 466 7.69 -14.29 0.19
CA GLU A 466 8.89 -15.13 0.14
C GLU A 466 9.72 -15.08 1.42
N THR A 467 9.51 -14.07 2.27
CA THR A 467 10.36 -13.84 3.45
C THR A 467 10.04 -14.75 4.62
N GLU A 468 8.97 -15.54 4.51
CA GLU A 468 8.51 -16.40 5.59
C GLU A 468 9.20 -17.77 5.53
N SER A 469 9.63 -18.23 6.72
CA SER A 469 10.15 -19.58 6.86
C SER A 469 9.03 -20.61 6.95
N ARG A 470 9.35 -21.87 6.64
CA ARG A 470 8.40 -22.98 6.81
C ARG A 470 7.84 -23.06 8.23
N ASP A 471 8.69 -22.89 9.25
CA ASP A 471 8.25 -22.95 10.64
C ASP A 471 7.27 -21.81 10.98
N GLY A 472 7.52 -20.59 10.46
CA GLY A 472 6.59 -19.47 10.61
C GLY A 472 5.26 -19.71 9.90
N LEU A 473 5.30 -20.30 8.70
CA LEU A 473 4.10 -20.70 7.97
C LEU A 473 3.31 -21.78 8.70
N ASP A 474 3.98 -22.82 9.23
CA ASP A 474 3.34 -23.89 9.98
C ASP A 474 2.63 -23.34 11.24
N GLN A 475 3.26 -22.45 11.99
CA GLN A 475 2.65 -21.79 13.14
C GLN A 475 1.40 -20.97 12.76
N PHE A 476 1.48 -20.19 11.70
CA PHE A 476 0.34 -19.43 11.19
C PHE A 476 -0.79 -20.36 10.72
N ILE A 477 -0.47 -21.42 9.99
CA ILE A 477 -1.43 -22.41 9.50
C ILE A 477 -2.15 -23.07 10.67
N ASP A 478 -1.43 -23.47 11.71
CA ASP A 478 -2.02 -24.12 12.89
C ASP A 478 -2.99 -23.18 13.61
N ALA A 479 -2.61 -21.92 13.80
CA ALA A 479 -3.50 -20.89 14.37
C ALA A 479 -4.73 -20.67 13.47
N PHE A 480 -4.54 -20.53 12.17
CA PHE A 480 -5.63 -20.33 11.21
C PHE A 480 -6.59 -21.52 11.17
N ARG A 481 -6.07 -22.75 11.13
CA ARG A 481 -6.88 -23.98 11.20
C ARG A 481 -7.70 -24.02 12.49
N HIS A 482 -7.08 -23.72 13.65
CA HIS A 482 -7.77 -23.71 14.92
C HIS A 482 -8.98 -22.76 14.92
N VAL A 483 -8.81 -21.54 14.44
CA VAL A 483 -9.93 -20.56 14.39
C VAL A 483 -10.99 -20.97 13.36
N VAL A 484 -10.59 -21.56 12.21
CA VAL A 484 -11.54 -22.08 11.20
C VAL A 484 -12.36 -23.24 11.76
N GLU A 485 -11.74 -24.17 12.48
CA GLU A 485 -12.45 -25.29 13.12
C GLU A 485 -13.49 -24.79 14.12
N ARG A 486 -13.17 -23.78 14.93
CA ARG A 486 -14.11 -23.11 15.82
C ARG A 486 -15.27 -22.45 15.06
N ALA A 487 -14.97 -21.75 13.95
CA ALA A 487 -15.98 -21.11 13.11
C ALA A 487 -16.95 -22.13 12.49
N LYS A 488 -16.43 -23.26 12.00
CA LYS A 488 -17.24 -24.38 11.46
C LYS A 488 -18.02 -25.12 12.54
N GLY A 489 -17.45 -25.23 13.73
CA GLY A 489 -18.08 -25.86 14.90
C GLY A 489 -19.15 -25.03 15.58
N GLY A 490 -19.37 -23.78 15.16
CA GLY A 490 -20.38 -22.90 15.72
C GLY A 490 -20.00 -22.30 17.07
N ASP A 491 -18.72 -22.04 17.32
CA ASP A 491 -18.26 -21.41 18.55
C ASP A 491 -18.67 -19.94 18.60
N GLU A 492 -19.77 -19.68 19.28
CA GLU A 492 -20.36 -18.34 19.47
C GLU A 492 -19.40 -17.33 20.11
N SER A 493 -18.37 -17.79 20.83
CA SER A 493 -17.38 -16.89 21.45
C SER A 493 -16.60 -16.09 20.43
N LEU A 494 -16.46 -16.55 19.17
CA LEU A 494 -15.84 -15.80 18.09
C LEU A 494 -16.53 -14.46 17.82
N LYS A 495 -17.83 -14.34 18.09
CA LYS A 495 -18.57 -13.08 17.93
C LYS A 495 -18.16 -12.00 18.94
N GLY A 496 -17.54 -12.38 20.05
CA GLY A 496 -16.98 -11.47 21.06
C GLY A 496 -15.50 -11.13 20.85
N ALA A 497 -14.79 -11.88 20.01
CA ALA A 497 -13.37 -11.65 19.74
C ALA A 497 -13.12 -10.24 19.14
N PRO A 498 -11.93 -9.62 19.38
CA PRO A 498 -10.79 -10.15 20.13
C PRO A 498 -10.94 -9.98 21.65
N TYR A 499 -10.43 -10.94 22.42
CA TYR A 499 -10.41 -10.93 23.90
C TYR A 499 -9.06 -10.50 24.45
N HIS A 500 -7.97 -10.78 23.74
CA HIS A 500 -6.59 -10.56 24.18
C HIS A 500 -5.92 -9.34 23.53
N ALA A 501 -6.71 -8.46 22.92
CA ALA A 501 -6.24 -7.19 22.36
C ALA A 501 -6.56 -6.01 23.29
N PRO A 502 -5.81 -4.89 23.22
CA PRO A 502 -6.09 -3.68 24.02
C PRO A 502 -7.46 -3.07 23.76
N ARG A 503 -8.05 -3.36 22.61
CA ARG A 503 -9.38 -2.93 22.19
C ARG A 503 -10.25 -4.13 21.87
N ALA A 504 -11.46 -4.11 22.39
CA ALA A 504 -12.54 -4.99 21.99
C ALA A 504 -13.02 -4.68 20.57
N ARG A 505 -14.04 -5.41 20.14
CA ARG A 505 -14.74 -5.13 18.89
C ARG A 505 -15.26 -3.69 18.85
N LEU A 506 -14.87 -2.95 17.83
CA LEU A 506 -15.25 -1.54 17.66
C LEU A 506 -16.63 -1.44 17.00
N ASP A 507 -17.37 -0.34 17.28
CA ASP A 507 -18.56 0.02 16.54
C ASP A 507 -18.16 0.68 15.21
N GLU A 508 -17.82 -0.15 14.22
CA GLU A 508 -17.37 0.28 12.89
C GLU A 508 -18.45 1.07 12.14
N THR A 509 -19.72 0.74 12.40
CA THR A 509 -20.88 1.44 11.79
C THR A 509 -20.95 2.88 12.28
N MET A 510 -20.84 3.11 13.58
CA MET A 510 -20.85 4.45 14.14
C MET A 510 -19.59 5.24 13.74
N ALA A 511 -18.41 4.58 13.70
CA ALA A 511 -17.17 5.21 13.25
C ALA A 511 -17.27 5.70 11.80
N ALA A 512 -17.91 4.93 10.93
CA ALA A 512 -18.11 5.30 9.53
C ALA A 512 -19.22 6.39 9.35
N ARG A 513 -20.33 6.27 10.06
CA ARG A 513 -21.50 7.16 9.88
C ARG A 513 -21.39 8.47 10.63
N LYS A 514 -20.71 8.49 11.78
CA LYS A 514 -20.57 9.66 12.66
C LYS A 514 -19.14 9.77 13.19
N PRO A 515 -18.15 9.99 12.31
CA PRO A 515 -16.76 10.04 12.72
C PRO A 515 -16.51 11.24 13.63
N VAL A 516 -15.76 11.01 14.72
CA VAL A 516 -15.26 12.09 15.58
C VAL A 516 -13.90 12.52 15.03
N LEU A 517 -13.87 13.64 14.32
CA LEU A 517 -12.68 14.11 13.56
C LEU A 517 -11.77 15.04 14.35
N ALA A 518 -12.17 15.44 15.57
CA ALA A 518 -11.38 16.33 16.40
C ALA A 518 -11.44 15.92 17.86
N HIS A 519 -10.28 15.99 18.53
CA HIS A 519 -10.25 15.89 19.99
C HIS A 519 -10.76 17.19 20.62
N LYS A 520 -11.71 17.06 21.56
CA LYS A 520 -12.14 18.17 22.40
C LYS A 520 -11.45 18.05 23.75
N THR A 521 -10.45 18.87 24.00
CA THR A 521 -9.83 18.95 25.33
C THR A 521 -10.86 19.55 26.30
N PRO A 522 -11.20 18.90 27.41
CA PRO A 522 -12.02 19.50 28.44
C PRO A 522 -11.37 20.78 28.97
N ALA A 523 -12.14 21.84 29.13
CA ALA A 523 -11.64 23.02 29.83
C ALA A 523 -11.29 22.68 31.28
N PRO A 524 -10.35 23.39 31.92
CA PRO A 524 -9.96 23.17 33.31
C PRO A 524 -11.10 23.31 34.30
N ASP A 525 -12.16 24.00 33.91
CA ASP A 525 -13.40 24.21 34.71
C ASP A 525 -14.53 23.20 34.38
N GLY A 526 -14.22 22.15 33.57
CA GLY A 526 -15.21 21.16 33.16
C GLY A 526 -16.12 21.62 32.01
N SER A 527 -15.97 22.84 31.53
CA SER A 527 -16.64 23.28 30.30
C SER A 527 -15.90 22.78 29.07
N SER A 528 -16.60 22.37 28.01
CA SER A 528 -15.97 21.98 26.76
C SER A 528 -15.48 23.23 26.01
N THR A 529 -14.17 23.50 26.00
CA THR A 529 -13.60 24.50 25.12
C THR A 529 -13.62 23.98 23.68
N GLY A 530 -14.71 24.24 23.00
CA GLY A 530 -14.88 23.76 21.64
C GLY A 530 -14.02 24.50 20.63
N LEU A 531 -12.97 23.88 20.14
CA LEU A 531 -12.49 24.15 18.77
C LEU A 531 -13.59 23.84 17.73
N GLY A 532 -14.60 23.02 18.10
CA GLY A 532 -15.75 22.70 17.25
C GLY A 532 -16.84 23.77 17.15
N ALA A 533 -16.83 24.80 17.98
CA ALA A 533 -17.88 25.85 17.93
C ALA A 533 -17.62 26.93 16.86
N ARG A 534 -16.41 27.00 16.27
CA ARG A 534 -16.08 28.00 15.26
C ARG A 534 -16.23 27.52 13.80
N TYR A 535 -16.47 26.21 13.57
CA TYR A 535 -16.62 25.64 12.23
C TYR A 535 -17.98 25.00 11.96
N GLY A 536 -18.95 25.15 12.85
CA GLY A 536 -20.29 24.56 12.75
C GLY A 536 -21.39 25.61 12.59
N GLY A 537 -21.18 26.62 11.77
CA GLY A 537 -22.20 27.63 11.49
C GLY A 537 -22.11 28.08 10.04
N GLY A 538 -22.88 27.41 9.16
CA GLY A 538 -23.07 27.78 7.77
C GLY A 538 -23.87 26.71 7.05
#